data_2d281cd7a9ccdaa0af166b0e4184bc40
#
_entry.id   2d281cd7a9ccdaa0af166b0e4184bc40
#
_cell.length_a   1.000
_cell.length_b   1.000
_cell.length_c   1.000
_cell.angle_alpha   90.00
_cell.angle_beta   90.00
_cell.angle_gamma   90.00
#
_symmetry.space_group_name_H-M   'P 1'
#
loop_
_entity.id
_entity.type
_entity.pdbx_description
1 polymer ?
#
loop_
_entity_poly.entity_id
_entity_poly.type
_entity_poly.pdbx_seq_one_letter_code
_entity_poly.pdbx_strand_id
1 'polypeptide(L)'
;AGQYFGEMALVGRRPRQATVRAAADSTAVVAALDRAAFDRLVDDSPSLRDELQGIIGLRQLQSRVEAFGDVDRDELRRLTAGAPVKAFNAGDTIIRQGTIGDTFFFILEGEAEIYAVRADGREELIDRLEEGRYFGELALLSNQRRSATVRAAGDSAKVLELDRAAFERLQQLSGDFAADVRDTAAERETRL
;
A
#
# COMPACT_ATOMS: atom_id res chain seq x y z
N ALA A 1 -15.42 18.55 -13.05
CA ALA A 1 -16.51 18.28 -12.11
C ALA A 1 -16.51 16.80 -11.72
N GLY A 2 -17.01 16.45 -10.51
CA GLY A 2 -17.06 15.06 -10.04
C GLY A 2 -15.81 14.58 -9.26
N GLN A 3 -14.87 15.47 -9.00
CA GLN A 3 -13.74 15.18 -8.11
C GLN A 3 -14.11 15.48 -6.66
N TYR A 4 -13.48 14.77 -5.72
CA TYR A 4 -13.67 14.96 -4.30
C TYR A 4 -12.33 15.13 -3.56
N PHE A 5 -12.38 15.69 -2.36
CA PHE A 5 -11.24 15.89 -1.48
C PHE A 5 -11.67 15.86 -0.02
N GLY A 6 -10.71 15.62 0.87
CA GLY A 6 -10.93 15.61 2.31
C GLY A 6 -11.32 14.24 2.88
N GLU A 7 -11.44 13.21 2.07
CA GLU A 7 -11.74 11.83 2.43
C GLU A 7 -10.68 11.23 3.38
N MET A 8 -9.39 11.62 3.21
CA MET A 8 -8.27 11.15 4.03
C MET A 8 -8.51 11.34 5.54
N ALA A 9 -9.02 12.52 5.91
CA ALA A 9 -9.31 12.82 7.29
C ALA A 9 -10.55 12.05 7.83
N LEU A 10 -11.48 11.70 6.95
CA LEU A 10 -12.68 10.95 7.32
C LEU A 10 -12.37 9.46 7.47
N VAL A 11 -11.70 8.84 6.52
CA VAL A 11 -11.36 7.41 6.56
C VAL A 11 -10.32 7.10 7.63
N GLY A 12 -9.21 7.87 7.67
CA GLY A 12 -8.11 7.65 8.61
C GLY A 12 -8.35 8.20 10.02
N ARG A 13 -9.48 8.88 10.27
CA ARG A 13 -9.74 9.62 11.54
C ARG A 13 -8.60 10.55 11.95
N ARG A 14 -7.92 11.15 10.97
CA ARG A 14 -6.73 12.00 11.15
C ARG A 14 -7.07 13.48 10.92
N PRO A 15 -6.24 14.42 11.40
CA PRO A 15 -6.36 15.83 11.06
C PRO A 15 -6.25 16.08 9.55
N ARG A 16 -6.77 17.20 9.07
CA ARG A 16 -6.61 17.64 7.69
C ARG A 16 -5.13 17.84 7.37
N GLN A 17 -4.63 17.19 6.33
CA GLN A 17 -3.21 17.23 5.96
C GLN A 17 -2.88 18.31 4.93
N ALA A 18 -3.90 18.88 4.28
CA ALA A 18 -3.73 19.90 3.24
C ALA A 18 -4.81 20.95 3.32
N THR A 19 -4.49 22.17 2.85
CA THR A 19 -5.44 23.24 2.61
C THR A 19 -5.90 23.18 1.15
N VAL A 20 -7.21 23.17 0.94
CA VAL A 20 -7.81 23.25 -0.39
C VAL A 20 -8.39 24.65 -0.60
N ARG A 21 -8.07 25.28 -1.73
CA ARG A 21 -8.56 26.59 -2.15
C ARG A 21 -9.10 26.53 -3.57
N ALA A 22 -10.13 27.30 -3.85
CA ALA A 22 -10.52 27.54 -5.22
C ALA A 22 -9.33 28.21 -5.97
N ALA A 23 -9.12 27.82 -7.22
CA ALA A 23 -8.09 28.46 -8.04
C ALA A 23 -8.43 29.96 -8.22
N ALA A 24 -7.38 30.79 -8.31
CA ALA A 24 -7.57 32.19 -8.61
C ALA A 24 -8.41 32.31 -9.90
N ASP A 25 -9.30 33.29 -9.95
CA ASP A 25 -10.18 33.57 -11.08
C ASP A 25 -11.19 32.45 -11.44
N SER A 26 -11.46 31.53 -10.51
CA SER A 26 -12.47 30.48 -10.68
C SER A 26 -13.44 30.39 -9.50
N THR A 27 -14.64 29.89 -9.80
CA THR A 27 -15.63 29.56 -8.79
C THR A 27 -15.76 28.06 -8.67
N ALA A 28 -15.65 27.54 -7.45
CA ALA A 28 -15.88 26.13 -7.15
C ALA A 28 -17.17 25.97 -6.37
N VAL A 29 -18.04 25.09 -6.85
CA VAL A 29 -19.23 24.65 -6.09
C VAL A 29 -18.94 23.28 -5.54
N VAL A 30 -19.06 23.10 -4.22
CA VAL A 30 -18.79 21.83 -3.54
C VAL A 30 -19.99 21.41 -2.71
N ALA A 31 -20.30 20.13 -2.74
CA ALA A 31 -21.20 19.51 -1.76
C ALA A 31 -20.34 18.99 -0.58
N ALA A 32 -20.71 19.39 0.64
CA ALA A 32 -20.03 18.95 1.84
C ALA A 32 -20.82 17.81 2.50
N LEU A 33 -20.14 16.71 2.79
CA LEU A 33 -20.65 15.62 3.61
C LEU A 33 -20.02 15.71 4.99
N ASP A 34 -20.83 15.69 6.01
CA ASP A 34 -20.34 15.50 7.38
C ASP A 34 -19.93 14.03 7.62
N ARG A 35 -19.26 13.77 8.74
CA ARG A 35 -18.81 12.43 9.11
C ARG A 35 -19.95 11.42 9.14
N ALA A 36 -21.07 11.76 9.75
CA ALA A 36 -22.18 10.83 9.92
C ALA A 36 -22.83 10.44 8.58
N ALA A 37 -22.93 11.38 7.65
CA ALA A 37 -23.40 11.11 6.29
C ALA A 37 -22.39 10.29 5.51
N PHE A 38 -21.10 10.55 5.66
CA PHE A 38 -20.03 9.78 5.04
C PHE A 38 -19.99 8.34 5.55
N ASP A 39 -19.99 8.14 6.87
CA ASP A 39 -19.96 6.81 7.49
C ASP A 39 -21.15 5.95 7.02
N ARG A 40 -22.37 6.53 7.00
CA ARG A 40 -23.55 5.83 6.45
C ARG A 40 -23.38 5.43 4.99
N LEU A 41 -22.87 6.32 4.15
CA LEU A 41 -22.66 6.07 2.72
C LEU A 41 -21.66 4.92 2.49
N VAL A 42 -20.61 4.88 3.30
CA VAL A 42 -19.58 3.82 3.25
C VAL A 42 -20.09 2.49 3.82
N ASP A 43 -20.93 2.55 4.87
CA ASP A 43 -21.53 1.35 5.47
C ASP A 43 -22.58 0.72 4.56
N ASP A 44 -23.35 1.53 3.84
CA ASP A 44 -24.38 1.08 2.90
C ASP A 44 -23.80 0.58 1.58
N SER A 45 -22.53 0.87 1.28
CA SER A 45 -21.89 0.50 0.01
C SER A 45 -20.46 -0.05 0.22
N PRO A 46 -20.32 -1.39 0.34
CA PRO A 46 -18.99 -2.03 0.43
C PRO A 46 -18.06 -1.67 -0.75
N SER A 47 -18.60 -1.59 -1.96
CA SER A 47 -17.84 -1.21 -3.15
C SER A 47 -17.28 0.21 -3.08
N LEU A 48 -18.03 1.16 -2.51
CA LEU A 48 -17.54 2.53 -2.29
C LEU A 48 -16.45 2.56 -1.21
N ARG A 49 -16.58 1.72 -0.17
CA ARG A 49 -15.55 1.57 0.86
C ARG A 49 -14.24 1.11 0.25
N ASP A 50 -14.27 0.06 -0.57
CA ASP A 50 -13.09 -0.50 -1.23
C ASP A 50 -12.46 0.51 -2.20
N GLU A 51 -13.28 1.23 -2.97
CA GLU A 51 -12.83 2.29 -3.87
C GLU A 51 -12.14 3.43 -3.10
N LEU A 52 -12.73 3.91 -2.01
CA LEU A 52 -12.15 4.96 -1.17
C LEU A 52 -10.85 4.50 -0.50
N GLN A 53 -10.79 3.27 -0.02
CA GLN A 53 -9.56 2.70 0.55
C GLN A 53 -8.45 2.59 -0.50
N GLY A 54 -8.77 2.15 -1.70
CA GLY A 54 -7.85 2.11 -2.84
C GLY A 54 -7.29 3.50 -3.19
N ILE A 55 -8.15 4.52 -3.25
CA ILE A 55 -7.74 5.90 -3.54
C ILE A 55 -6.86 6.49 -2.42
N ILE A 56 -7.16 6.18 -1.17
CA ILE A 56 -6.36 6.62 -0.03
C ILE A 56 -5.01 5.94 -0.06
N GLY A 57 -4.98 4.64 -0.29
CA GLY A 57 -3.74 3.88 -0.47
C GLY A 57 -2.86 4.47 -1.57
N LEU A 58 -3.46 4.82 -2.71
CA LEU A 58 -2.77 5.50 -3.82
C LEU A 58 -2.13 6.83 -3.43
N ARG A 59 -2.88 7.68 -2.74
CA ARG A 59 -2.36 8.99 -2.30
C ARG A 59 -1.24 8.84 -1.28
N GLN A 60 -1.34 7.84 -0.42
CA GLN A 60 -0.27 7.51 0.52
C GLN A 60 0.96 7.00 -0.20
N LEU A 61 0.80 6.10 -1.18
CA LEU A 61 1.90 5.63 -2.03
C LEU A 61 2.59 6.78 -2.75
N GLN A 62 1.86 7.67 -3.41
CA GLN A 62 2.42 8.81 -4.13
C GLN A 62 3.12 9.84 -3.24
N SER A 63 2.65 10.01 -2.01
CA SER A 63 3.24 10.98 -1.07
C SER A 63 4.45 10.45 -0.31
N ARG A 64 4.65 9.13 -0.26
CA ARG A 64 5.66 8.49 0.57
C ARG A 64 6.70 7.68 -0.20
N VAL A 65 6.39 7.26 -1.41
CA VAL A 65 7.36 6.59 -2.28
C VAL A 65 7.83 7.58 -3.33
N GLU A 66 9.00 8.19 -3.11
CA GLU A 66 9.62 9.15 -4.05
C GLU A 66 9.70 8.58 -5.47
N ALA A 67 9.87 7.27 -5.59
CA ALA A 67 9.92 6.53 -6.83
C ALA A 67 8.63 6.63 -7.69
N PHE A 68 7.52 7.13 -7.16
CA PHE A 68 6.27 7.33 -7.92
C PHE A 68 6.00 8.81 -8.26
N GLY A 69 6.93 9.71 -7.96
CA GLY A 69 6.75 11.16 -8.21
C GLY A 69 6.42 11.49 -9.65
N ASP A 70 6.98 10.75 -10.59
CA ASP A 70 6.83 10.97 -12.05
C ASP A 70 5.73 10.10 -12.68
N VAL A 71 5.10 9.21 -11.92
CA VAL A 71 4.04 8.34 -12.46
C VAL A 71 2.72 9.10 -12.54
N ASP A 72 2.08 9.03 -13.71
CA ASP A 72 0.77 9.62 -13.93
C ASP A 72 -0.27 9.08 -12.94
N ARG A 73 -0.99 10.00 -12.28
CA ARG A 73 -1.95 9.65 -11.21
C ARG A 73 -3.11 8.80 -11.71
N ASP A 74 -3.57 9.03 -12.91
CA ASP A 74 -4.69 8.28 -13.47
C ASP A 74 -4.25 6.87 -13.87
N GLU A 75 -2.98 6.70 -14.24
CA GLU A 75 -2.42 5.38 -14.52
C GLU A 75 -2.20 4.56 -13.24
N LEU A 76 -1.64 5.16 -12.19
CA LEU A 76 -1.58 4.54 -10.86
C LEU A 76 -2.97 4.17 -10.34
N ARG A 77 -3.96 5.04 -10.52
CA ARG A 77 -5.34 4.77 -10.14
C ARG A 77 -5.92 3.57 -10.88
N ARG A 78 -5.64 3.43 -12.17
CA ARG A 78 -6.08 2.27 -12.96
C ARG A 78 -5.43 0.98 -12.48
N LEU A 79 -4.16 1.00 -12.13
CA LEU A 79 -3.41 -0.15 -11.64
C LEU A 79 -3.88 -0.65 -10.27
N THR A 80 -4.28 0.26 -9.41
CA THR A 80 -4.72 -0.08 -8.05
C THR A 80 -6.25 -0.14 -7.93
N ALA A 81 -6.98 0.18 -9.01
CA ALA A 81 -8.43 0.06 -9.04
C ALA A 81 -8.83 -1.40 -8.78
N GLY A 82 -9.55 -1.65 -7.68
CA GLY A 82 -9.95 -2.98 -7.26
C GLY A 82 -8.88 -3.80 -6.52
N ALA A 83 -7.67 -3.24 -6.32
CA ALA A 83 -6.67 -3.89 -5.48
C ALA A 83 -7.14 -3.96 -4.02
N PRO A 84 -7.16 -5.14 -3.39
CA PRO A 84 -7.68 -5.27 -2.04
C PRO A 84 -6.76 -4.61 -1.01
N VAL A 85 -7.37 -3.88 -0.09
CA VAL A 85 -6.73 -3.41 1.14
C VAL A 85 -7.07 -4.37 2.26
N LYS A 86 -6.06 -5.01 2.84
CA LYS A 86 -6.21 -5.99 3.91
C LYS A 86 -5.71 -5.40 5.24
N ALA A 87 -6.47 -5.64 6.31
CA ALA A 87 -6.09 -5.28 7.66
C ALA A 87 -5.69 -6.53 8.44
N PHE A 88 -4.61 -6.42 9.21
CA PHE A 88 -4.04 -7.48 10.04
C PHE A 88 -3.82 -6.96 11.45
N ASN A 89 -4.15 -7.77 12.47
CA ASN A 89 -3.82 -7.46 13.85
C ASN A 89 -2.35 -7.79 14.13
N ALA A 90 -1.82 -7.24 15.21
CA ALA A 90 -0.47 -7.55 15.67
C ALA A 90 -0.24 -9.08 15.75
N GLY A 91 0.85 -9.54 15.14
CA GLY A 91 1.24 -10.95 15.09
C GLY A 91 0.58 -11.77 13.97
N ASP A 92 -0.44 -11.26 13.27
CA ASP A 92 -1.04 -11.95 12.13
C ASP A 92 -0.01 -12.16 11.01
N THR A 93 -0.01 -13.35 10.42
CA THR A 93 0.87 -13.67 9.29
C THR A 93 0.28 -13.16 7.99
N ILE A 94 0.98 -12.26 7.31
CA ILE A 94 0.62 -11.71 5.99
C ILE A 94 1.18 -12.62 4.89
N ILE A 95 2.45 -12.97 5.00
CA ILE A 95 3.16 -13.91 4.11
C ILE A 95 3.79 -15.02 4.95
N ARG A 96 3.76 -16.26 4.44
CA ARG A 96 4.45 -17.41 5.04
C ARG A 96 5.60 -17.87 4.14
N GLN A 97 6.79 -18.00 4.71
CA GLN A 97 7.97 -18.56 4.02
C GLN A 97 7.65 -19.92 3.38
N GLY A 98 8.16 -20.15 2.18
CA GLY A 98 7.99 -21.40 1.42
C GLY A 98 6.68 -21.50 0.64
N THR A 99 5.70 -20.62 0.82
CA THR A 99 4.48 -20.59 -0.01
C THR A 99 4.76 -20.01 -1.40
N ILE A 100 3.87 -20.26 -2.37
CA ILE A 100 3.95 -19.63 -3.69
C ILE A 100 3.65 -18.14 -3.53
N GLY A 101 4.46 -17.29 -4.19
CA GLY A 101 4.35 -15.83 -4.11
C GLY A 101 4.04 -15.21 -5.46
N ASP A 102 2.80 -14.77 -5.65
CA ASP A 102 2.29 -14.10 -6.85
C ASP A 102 1.76 -12.67 -6.59
N THR A 103 1.94 -12.19 -5.37
CA THR A 103 1.46 -10.88 -4.93
C THR A 103 2.58 -10.07 -4.29
N PHE A 104 2.40 -8.76 -4.31
CA PHE A 104 3.27 -7.72 -3.79
C PHE A 104 2.44 -6.82 -2.85
N PHE A 105 3.05 -6.31 -1.81
CA PHE A 105 2.34 -5.59 -0.75
C PHE A 105 3.00 -4.26 -0.43
N PHE A 106 2.19 -3.20 -0.35
CA PHE A 106 2.59 -1.92 0.25
C PHE A 106 1.95 -1.76 1.63
N ILE A 107 2.72 -1.29 2.60
CA ILE A 107 2.20 -0.94 3.93
C ILE A 107 1.58 0.46 3.84
N LEU A 108 0.26 0.52 4.00
CA LEU A 108 -0.49 1.78 4.00
C LEU A 108 -0.54 2.42 5.38
N GLU A 109 -0.63 1.59 6.43
CA GLU A 109 -0.67 2.01 7.83
C GLU A 109 -0.03 0.93 8.70
N GLY A 110 0.66 1.34 9.77
CA GLY A 110 1.26 0.43 10.75
C GLY A 110 2.60 -0.14 10.30
N GLU A 111 2.94 -1.31 10.82
CA GLU A 111 4.26 -1.91 10.69
C GLU A 111 4.18 -3.40 10.36
N ALA A 112 5.24 -3.93 9.76
CA ALA A 112 5.42 -5.37 9.55
C ALA A 112 6.85 -5.80 9.87
N GLU A 113 7.01 -7.04 10.31
CA GLU A 113 8.29 -7.67 10.59
C GLU A 113 8.55 -8.83 9.65
N ILE A 114 9.78 -8.91 9.15
CA ILE A 114 10.24 -9.98 8.26
C ILE A 114 11.06 -10.98 9.06
N TYR A 115 10.68 -12.24 9.00
CA TYR A 115 11.36 -13.35 9.68
C TYR A 115 11.85 -14.38 8.67
N ALA A 116 13.09 -14.83 8.82
CA ALA A 116 13.61 -16.00 8.11
C ALA A 116 13.69 -17.21 9.04
N VAL A 117 13.25 -18.36 8.57
CA VAL A 117 13.48 -19.64 9.25
C VAL A 117 14.83 -20.15 8.79
N ARG A 118 15.77 -20.28 9.74
CA ARG A 118 17.11 -20.80 9.51
C ARG A 118 17.12 -22.34 9.41
N ALA A 119 18.23 -22.89 8.94
CA ALA A 119 18.38 -24.34 8.75
C ALA A 119 18.16 -25.17 10.05
N ASP A 120 18.35 -24.54 11.20
CA ASP A 120 18.11 -25.16 12.55
C ASP A 120 16.63 -25.03 12.99
N GLY A 121 15.76 -24.46 12.15
CA GLY A 121 14.34 -24.25 12.42
C GLY A 121 14.01 -23.02 13.27
N ARG A 122 15.01 -22.21 13.64
CA ARG A 122 14.77 -20.97 14.38
C ARG A 122 14.29 -19.86 13.45
N GLU A 123 13.34 -19.07 13.94
CA GLU A 123 12.96 -17.81 13.29
C GLU A 123 13.89 -16.69 13.77
N GLU A 124 14.43 -15.95 12.82
CA GLU A 124 15.25 -14.76 13.05
C GLU A 124 14.60 -13.56 12.43
N LEU A 125 14.51 -12.45 13.19
CA LEU A 125 14.03 -11.17 12.69
C LEU A 125 15.09 -10.57 11.75
N ILE A 126 14.71 -10.40 10.50
CA ILE A 126 15.59 -9.88 9.43
C ILE A 126 15.42 -8.38 9.25
N ASP A 127 14.17 -7.89 9.29
CA ASP A 127 13.87 -6.48 9.01
C ASP A 127 12.56 -6.05 9.65
N ARG A 128 12.41 -4.72 9.85
CA ARG A 128 11.17 -4.05 10.24
C ARG A 128 10.78 -3.05 9.17
N LEU A 129 9.54 -3.11 8.76
CA LEU A 129 9.00 -2.26 7.71
C LEU A 129 7.90 -1.39 8.29
N GLU A 130 8.02 -0.10 8.02
CA GLU A 130 7.05 0.91 8.41
C GLU A 130 6.13 1.29 7.24
N GLU A 131 5.16 2.13 7.52
CA GLU A 131 4.26 2.74 6.55
C GLU A 131 5.05 3.33 5.35
N GLY A 132 4.58 3.07 4.13
CA GLY A 132 5.23 3.47 2.88
C GLY A 132 6.27 2.48 2.35
N ARG A 133 6.63 1.47 3.13
CA ARG A 133 7.51 0.38 2.68
C ARG A 133 6.69 -0.74 2.02
N TYR A 134 7.40 -1.66 1.36
CA TYR A 134 6.80 -2.77 0.62
C TYR A 134 7.52 -4.08 0.88
N PHE A 135 6.87 -5.19 0.54
CA PHE A 135 7.42 -6.54 0.65
C PHE A 135 6.76 -7.51 -0.33
N GLY A 136 7.37 -8.70 -0.49
CA GLY A 136 6.89 -9.73 -1.41
C GLY A 136 7.50 -9.66 -2.81
N GLU A 137 8.38 -8.69 -3.06
CA GLU A 137 9.08 -8.47 -4.33
C GLU A 137 9.97 -9.63 -4.74
N LEU A 138 10.68 -10.27 -3.78
CA LEU A 138 11.66 -11.34 -4.07
C LEU A 138 11.02 -12.50 -4.82
N ALA A 139 9.84 -12.94 -4.39
CA ALA A 139 9.14 -14.04 -5.06
C ALA A 139 8.67 -13.67 -6.46
N LEU A 140 8.35 -12.40 -6.72
CA LEU A 140 7.96 -11.91 -8.03
C LEU A 140 9.14 -11.77 -8.98
N LEU A 141 10.26 -11.22 -8.49
CA LEU A 141 11.48 -11.03 -9.28
C LEU A 141 12.14 -12.37 -9.66
N SER A 142 12.25 -13.29 -8.71
CA SER A 142 12.91 -14.58 -8.91
C SER A 142 11.99 -15.68 -9.43
N ASN A 143 10.68 -15.44 -9.49
CA ASN A 143 9.64 -16.43 -9.80
C ASN A 143 9.70 -17.67 -8.88
N GLN A 144 10.02 -17.45 -7.62
CA GLN A 144 10.24 -18.49 -6.62
C GLN A 144 9.18 -18.45 -5.50
N ARG A 145 9.39 -19.31 -4.51
CA ARG A 145 8.60 -19.30 -3.28
C ARG A 145 8.97 -18.11 -2.40
N ARG A 146 8.09 -17.75 -1.47
CA ARG A 146 8.34 -16.72 -0.47
C ARG A 146 9.60 -17.03 0.33
N SER A 147 10.56 -16.13 0.32
CA SER A 147 11.86 -16.29 0.99
C SER A 147 11.78 -16.11 2.50
N ALA A 148 10.75 -15.43 2.99
CA ALA A 148 10.57 -15.09 4.40
C ALA A 148 9.10 -15.11 4.81
N THR A 149 8.87 -15.15 6.12
CA THR A 149 7.56 -14.91 6.75
C THR A 149 7.44 -13.42 7.08
N VAL A 150 6.32 -12.79 6.74
CA VAL A 150 6.01 -11.40 7.12
C VAL A 150 4.80 -11.40 8.05
N ARG A 151 4.92 -10.72 9.19
CA ARG A 151 3.85 -10.56 10.17
C ARG A 151 3.56 -9.09 10.41
N ALA A 152 2.30 -8.78 10.69
CA ALA A 152 1.92 -7.47 11.20
C ALA A 152 2.57 -7.23 12.55
N ALA A 153 3.10 -6.02 12.77
CA ALA A 153 3.76 -5.60 13.99
C ALA A 153 3.06 -4.38 14.60
N GLY A 154 3.55 -3.90 15.75
CA GLY A 154 2.91 -2.80 16.48
C GLY A 154 1.49 -3.17 16.91
N ASP A 155 0.53 -2.29 16.67
CA ASP A 155 -0.89 -2.52 16.98
C ASP A 155 -1.62 -3.25 15.84
N SER A 156 -1.30 -2.92 14.58
CA SER A 156 -1.92 -3.47 13.39
C SER A 156 -1.14 -3.08 12.13
N ALA A 157 -1.43 -3.74 11.00
CA ALA A 157 -0.96 -3.31 9.69
C ALA A 157 -2.12 -3.29 8.69
N LYS A 158 -2.16 -2.26 7.82
CA LYS A 158 -2.98 -2.25 6.62
C LYS A 158 -2.08 -2.28 5.40
N VAL A 159 -2.34 -3.19 4.50
CA VAL A 159 -1.55 -3.37 3.30
C VAL A 159 -2.42 -3.32 2.05
N LEU A 160 -1.89 -2.71 0.99
CA LEU A 160 -2.42 -2.82 -0.37
C LEU A 160 -1.78 -4.04 -1.02
N GLU A 161 -2.60 -4.97 -1.48
CA GLU A 161 -2.13 -6.16 -2.19
C GLU A 161 -2.24 -5.95 -3.70
N LEU A 162 -1.14 -6.12 -4.41
CA LEU A 162 -1.07 -6.04 -5.86
C LEU A 162 -0.67 -7.40 -6.43
N ASP A 163 -1.28 -7.77 -7.54
CA ASP A 163 -0.90 -8.97 -8.28
C ASP A 163 0.40 -8.76 -9.08
N ARG A 164 0.91 -9.84 -9.66
CA ARG A 164 2.10 -9.83 -10.50
C ARG A 164 1.98 -8.84 -11.67
N ALA A 165 0.83 -8.79 -12.32
CA ALA A 165 0.63 -7.93 -13.49
C ALA A 165 0.71 -6.45 -13.12
N ALA A 166 0.11 -6.05 -12.00
CA ALA A 166 0.22 -4.70 -11.47
C ALA A 166 1.66 -4.35 -11.04
N PHE A 167 2.37 -5.29 -10.40
CA PHE A 167 3.78 -5.11 -10.05
C PHE A 167 4.68 -4.89 -11.28
N GLU A 168 4.56 -5.74 -12.30
CA GLU A 168 5.31 -5.61 -13.54
C GLU A 168 5.00 -4.29 -14.26
N ARG A 169 3.73 -3.89 -14.24
CA ARG A 169 3.32 -2.61 -14.83
C ARG A 169 3.88 -1.42 -14.07
N LEU A 170 3.92 -1.44 -12.74
CA LEU A 170 4.57 -0.40 -11.94
C LEU A 170 6.05 -0.24 -12.28
N GLN A 171 6.78 -1.34 -12.45
CA GLN A 171 8.19 -1.30 -12.87
C GLN A 171 8.38 -0.70 -14.28
N GLN A 172 7.43 -0.92 -15.19
CA GLN A 172 7.46 -0.31 -16.53
C GLN A 172 7.17 1.19 -16.50
N LEU A 173 6.32 1.64 -15.58
CA LEU A 173 5.91 3.03 -15.44
C LEU A 173 6.92 3.91 -14.74
N SER A 174 7.69 3.34 -13.81
CA SER A 174 8.71 4.06 -13.05
C SER A 174 10.02 3.30 -13.04
N GLY A 175 11.00 3.88 -13.73
CA GLY A 175 12.38 3.38 -13.72
C GLY A 175 12.99 3.46 -12.31
N ASP A 176 12.65 4.50 -11.56
CA ASP A 176 13.12 4.70 -10.18
C ASP A 176 12.55 3.64 -9.24
N PHE A 177 11.24 3.32 -9.35
CA PHE A 177 10.67 2.20 -8.62
C PHE A 177 11.32 0.86 -8.99
N ALA A 178 11.55 0.62 -10.28
CA ALA A 178 12.20 -0.60 -10.72
C ALA A 178 13.65 -0.72 -10.22
N ALA A 179 14.37 0.40 -10.07
CA ALA A 179 15.70 0.43 -9.47
C ALA A 179 15.63 0.17 -7.96
N ASP A 180 14.79 0.89 -7.23
CA ASP A 180 14.59 0.74 -5.78
C ASP A 180 14.20 -0.69 -5.39
N VAL A 181 13.31 -1.31 -6.18
CA VAL A 181 12.92 -2.72 -5.96
C VAL A 181 14.09 -3.68 -6.13
N ARG A 182 14.95 -3.48 -7.15
CA ARG A 182 16.13 -4.32 -7.36
C ARG A 182 17.16 -4.17 -6.25
N ASP A 183 17.41 -2.92 -5.81
CA ASP A 183 18.37 -2.62 -4.76
C ASP A 183 17.90 -3.20 -3.41
N THR A 184 16.62 -2.97 -3.07
CA THR A 184 16.00 -3.55 -1.87
C THR A 184 16.03 -5.08 -1.90
N ALA A 185 15.76 -5.69 -3.06
CA ALA A 185 15.81 -7.14 -3.21
C ALA A 185 17.22 -7.69 -2.96
N ALA A 186 18.25 -7.07 -3.55
CA ALA A 186 19.65 -7.47 -3.36
C ALA A 186 20.09 -7.36 -1.88
N GLU A 187 19.69 -6.27 -1.19
CA GLU A 187 19.95 -6.10 0.23
C GLU A 187 19.28 -7.19 1.09
N ARG A 188 18.01 -7.51 0.79
CA ARG A 188 17.26 -8.51 1.53
C ARG A 188 17.77 -9.93 1.30
N GLU A 189 18.15 -10.26 0.06
CA GLU A 189 18.75 -11.58 -0.26
C GLU A 189 20.03 -11.84 0.54
N THR A 190 20.84 -10.81 0.80
CA THR A 190 22.06 -10.95 1.61
C THR A 190 21.80 -11.22 3.08
N ARG A 191 20.61 -10.90 3.58
CA ARG A 191 20.23 -11.12 4.99
C ARG A 191 19.48 -12.43 5.21
N LEU A 192 18.93 -13.01 4.14
CA LEU A 192 18.16 -14.27 4.19
C LEU A 192 19.05 -15.50 4.12
#